data_9ca9fcfa10aa7ce997af520e2d8b9bea
#
_entry.id   9ca9fcfa10aa7ce997af520e2d8b9bea
#
_cell.length_a   1.000
_cell.length_b   1.000
_cell.length_c   1.000
_cell.angle_alpha   90.00
_cell.angle_beta   90.00
_cell.angle_gamma   90.00
#
_symmetry.space_group_name_H-M   'P 1'
#
loop_
_entity.id
_entity.type
_entity.pdbx_description
1 polymer ?
#
loop_
_entity_poly.entity_id
_entity_poly.type
_entity_poly.pdbx_seq_one_letter_code
_entity_poly.pdbx_strand_id
1 'polypeptide(L)'
;MEGLQFVPTDDIIYLEANSNYTSFYITGNRKITATKTLKDFEELLPASMFIRIHHSYLINKNGIEKYIKGEGGQVVMKNGVTLDVARRKKEEFMKAIGH
;
A
#
# COMPACT_ATOMS: atom_id res chain seq x y z
N MET A 1 -0.57 18.63 -21.81
CA MET A 1 -0.38 18.26 -20.96
C MET A 1 -1.11 18.45 -20.15
N GLU A 2 -1.20 18.12 -19.55
CA GLU A 2 -1.84 17.94 -18.84
C GLU A 2 -1.69 18.45 -17.59
N GLY A 3 -2.51 18.62 -16.79
CA GLY A 3 -2.36 19.16 -15.49
C GLY A 3 -1.69 18.21 -14.54
N LEU A 4 -1.35 18.70 -13.39
CA LEU A 4 -0.85 17.86 -12.31
C LEU A 4 -2.02 17.33 -11.51
N GLN A 5 -1.88 16.10 -11.04
CA GLN A 5 -2.85 15.51 -10.15
C GLN A 5 -2.31 15.56 -8.74
N PHE A 6 -3.08 16.14 -7.84
CA PHE A 6 -2.74 16.19 -6.43
C PHE A 6 -3.67 15.25 -5.68
N VAL A 7 -3.10 14.22 -5.08
CA VAL A 7 -3.86 13.24 -4.31
C VAL A 7 -3.39 13.31 -2.87
N PRO A 8 -4.28 13.65 -1.94
CA PRO A 8 -3.89 13.62 -0.52
C PRO A 8 -3.46 12.22 -0.15
N THR A 9 -2.40 12.12 0.67
CA THR A 9 -1.91 10.81 1.08
C THR A 9 -2.99 10.02 1.84
N ASP A 10 -3.89 10.71 2.52
CA ASP A 10 -4.98 10.03 3.23
C ASP A 10 -5.93 9.31 2.30
N ASP A 11 -6.00 9.72 1.03
CA ASP A 11 -6.88 9.08 0.06
C ASP A 11 -6.26 7.87 -0.61
N ILE A 12 -4.96 7.66 -0.43
CA ILE A 12 -4.26 6.52 -1.01
C ILE A 12 -4.49 5.30 -0.12
N ILE A 13 -5.10 4.25 -0.68
CA ILE A 13 -5.36 3.02 0.07
C ILE A 13 -4.13 2.15 0.03
N TYR A 14 -3.61 1.87 -1.16
CA TYR A 14 -2.37 1.12 -1.30
C TYR A 14 -1.80 1.32 -2.70
N LEU A 15 -0.52 0.93 -2.85
CA LEU A 15 0.18 0.96 -4.12
C LEU A 15 0.59 -0.45 -4.49
N GLU A 16 0.56 -0.75 -5.78
CA GLU A 16 0.95 -2.06 -6.29
C GLU A 16 1.97 -1.91 -7.41
N ALA A 17 3.03 -2.71 -7.36
CA ALA A 17 4.04 -2.73 -8.40
C ALA A 17 3.56 -3.55 -9.59
N ASN A 18 3.66 -2.99 -10.80
CA ASN A 18 3.30 -3.66 -12.04
C ASN A 18 4.42 -3.43 -13.05
N SER A 19 5.36 -4.37 -13.15
CA SER A 19 6.51 -4.20 -14.03
C SER A 19 7.23 -2.88 -13.71
N ASN A 20 7.23 -1.95 -14.67
CA ASN A 20 7.91 -0.67 -14.51
C ASN A 20 6.99 0.42 -13.98
N TYR A 21 5.76 0.05 -13.63
CA TYR A 21 4.75 1.02 -13.18
C TYR A 21 4.38 0.77 -11.74
N THR A 22 3.80 1.79 -11.12
CA THR A 22 3.18 1.64 -9.82
C THR A 22 1.75 2.13 -9.95
N SER A 23 0.80 1.30 -9.51
CA SER A 23 -0.61 1.65 -9.51
C SER A 23 -1.00 2.12 -8.13
N PHE A 24 -1.66 3.28 -8.06
CA PHE A 24 -2.20 3.83 -6.81
C PHE A 24 -3.68 3.54 -6.77
N TYR A 25 -4.12 2.87 -5.73
CA TYR A 25 -5.55 2.61 -5.51
C TYR A 25 -6.05 3.61 -4.48
N ILE A 26 -7.01 4.41 -4.87
CA ILE A 26 -7.40 5.62 -4.18
C ILE A 26 -8.89 5.52 -3.81
N THR A 27 -9.28 6.19 -2.73
CA THR A 27 -10.68 6.21 -2.30
C THR A 27 -11.58 6.63 -3.46
N GLY A 28 -12.81 6.09 -3.48
CA GLY A 28 -13.75 6.40 -4.54
C GLY A 28 -13.54 5.55 -5.78
N ASN A 29 -12.92 4.38 -5.64
CA ASN A 29 -12.68 3.45 -6.75
C ASN A 29 -11.86 4.06 -7.87
N ARG A 30 -10.91 4.94 -7.52
CA ARG A 30 -10.04 5.57 -8.50
C ARG A 30 -8.69 4.86 -8.51
N LYS A 31 -8.06 4.86 -9.68
CA LYS A 31 -6.76 4.25 -9.87
C LYS A 31 -5.88 5.20 -10.69
N ILE A 32 -4.67 5.42 -10.24
CA ILE A 32 -3.70 6.24 -10.96
C ILE A 32 -2.45 5.39 -11.16
N THR A 33 -1.85 5.49 -12.35
CA THR A 33 -0.64 4.74 -12.66
C THR A 33 0.50 5.72 -12.88
N ALA A 34 1.65 5.42 -12.24
CA ALA A 34 2.85 6.24 -12.35
C ALA A 34 3.99 5.39 -12.86
N THR A 35 4.99 6.03 -13.46
CA THR A 35 6.10 5.32 -14.07
C THR A 35 7.26 5.07 -13.12
N LYS A 36 7.20 5.56 -11.88
CA LYS A 36 8.22 5.30 -10.87
C LYS A 36 7.98 3.96 -10.22
N THR A 37 9.03 3.39 -9.63
CA THR A 37 8.95 2.08 -8.98
C THR A 37 8.32 2.21 -7.60
N LEU A 38 7.89 1.06 -7.07
CA LEU A 38 7.32 1.03 -5.73
C LEU A 38 8.34 1.48 -4.68
N LYS A 39 9.61 1.12 -4.88
CA LYS A 39 10.67 1.54 -3.96
C LYS A 39 10.81 3.05 -3.93
N ASP A 40 10.70 3.70 -5.10
CA ASP A 40 10.77 5.16 -5.16
C ASP A 40 9.68 5.79 -4.31
N PHE A 41 8.46 5.24 -4.38
CA PHE A 41 7.36 5.78 -3.60
C PHE A 41 7.49 5.45 -2.13
N GLU A 42 8.07 4.29 -1.81
CA GLU A 42 8.32 3.95 -0.42
C GLU A 42 9.22 5.00 0.24
N GLU A 43 10.18 5.52 -0.52
CA GLU A 43 11.09 6.54 -0.01
C GLU A 43 10.46 7.93 0.04
N LEU A 44 9.48 8.18 -0.82
CA LEU A 44 8.84 9.48 -0.89
C LEU A 44 7.67 9.65 0.08
N LEU A 45 6.96 8.57 0.37
CA LEU A 45 5.77 8.64 1.22
C LEU A 45 6.14 8.53 2.68
N PRO A 46 5.32 9.10 3.58
CA PRO A 46 5.66 9.08 5.02
C PRO A 46 5.72 7.65 5.55
N ALA A 47 6.85 7.29 6.14
CA ALA A 47 7.04 5.95 6.70
C ALA A 47 6.12 5.71 7.91
N SER A 48 5.64 6.77 8.55
CA SER A 48 4.71 6.65 9.66
C SER A 48 3.31 6.24 9.20
N MET A 49 3.04 6.39 7.92
CA MET A 49 1.71 6.12 7.37
C MET A 49 1.70 4.91 6.42
N PHE A 50 2.80 4.70 5.68
CA PHE A 50 2.86 3.66 4.66
C PHE A 50 3.83 2.57 5.05
N ILE A 51 3.42 1.31 4.85
CA ILE A 51 4.20 0.13 5.22
C ILE A 51 4.37 -0.77 4.00
N ARG A 52 5.61 -1.19 3.74
CA ARG A 52 5.88 -2.18 2.71
C ARG A 52 5.58 -3.56 3.27
N ILE A 53 4.55 -4.24 2.76
CA ILE A 53 4.15 -5.55 3.29
C ILE A 53 4.54 -6.68 2.35
N HIS A 54 4.99 -6.36 1.14
CA HIS A 54 5.27 -7.36 0.12
C HIS A 54 6.10 -6.67 -0.94
N HIS A 55 6.86 -7.44 -1.73
CA HIS A 55 7.62 -6.77 -2.79
C HIS A 55 6.72 -6.07 -3.79
N SER A 56 5.45 -6.46 -3.84
CA SER A 56 4.49 -5.85 -4.76
C SER A 56 3.54 -4.85 -4.12
N TYR A 57 3.52 -4.73 -2.78
CA TYR A 57 2.52 -3.89 -2.12
C TYR A 57 3.10 -2.96 -1.07
N LEU A 58 2.68 -1.70 -1.14
CA LEU A 58 2.96 -0.67 -0.14
C LEU A 58 1.59 -0.14 0.29
N ILE A 59 1.24 -0.28 1.56
CA ILE A 59 -0.12 0.03 2.01
C ILE A 59 -0.14 1.19 2.98
N ASN A 60 -1.27 1.90 2.99
CA ASN A 60 -1.55 2.92 3.99
C ASN A 60 -2.13 2.23 5.23
N LYS A 61 -1.50 2.44 6.39
CA LYS A 61 -1.97 1.83 7.63
C LYS A 61 -3.44 2.16 7.89
N ASN A 62 -3.84 3.38 7.58
CA ASN A 62 -5.21 3.82 7.82
C ASN A 62 -6.20 3.25 6.82
N GLY A 63 -5.71 2.56 5.78
CA GLY A 63 -6.56 1.91 4.81
C GLY A 63 -6.83 0.45 5.11
N ILE A 64 -6.35 -0.05 6.25
CA ILE A 64 -6.55 -1.45 6.61
C ILE A 64 -7.92 -1.63 7.23
N GLU A 65 -8.69 -2.59 6.70
CA GLU A 65 -9.98 -2.96 7.28
C GLU A 65 -9.79 -4.00 8.36
N LYS A 66 -9.01 -5.05 8.05
CA LYS A 66 -8.73 -6.11 9.04
C LYS A 66 -7.53 -6.93 8.59
N TYR A 67 -6.99 -7.68 9.53
CA TYR A 67 -5.88 -8.59 9.28
C TYR A 67 -6.36 -10.02 9.46
N ILE A 68 -6.00 -10.89 8.51
CA ILE A 68 -6.34 -12.30 8.55
C ILE A 68 -5.08 -13.08 8.90
N LYS A 69 -5.13 -13.85 9.98
CA LYS A 69 -3.98 -14.61 10.45
C LYS A 69 -3.63 -15.73 9.47
N GLY A 70 -2.36 -16.09 9.43
CA GLY A 70 -1.82 -17.14 8.59
C GLY A 70 -0.32 -17.12 8.70
N GLU A 71 0.38 -17.87 7.87
CA GLU A 71 1.83 -17.90 7.95
C GLU A 71 2.44 -16.53 7.70
N GLY A 72 2.10 -15.91 6.58
CA GLY A 72 2.46 -14.51 6.34
C GLY A 72 1.34 -13.60 6.76
N GLY A 73 0.12 -14.10 6.58
CA GLY A 73 -1.08 -13.33 6.84
C GLY A 73 -1.53 -12.56 5.63
N GLN A 74 -2.70 -11.99 5.76
CA GLN A 74 -3.29 -11.16 4.71
C GLN A 74 -3.95 -9.95 5.34
N VAL A 75 -4.00 -8.86 4.60
CA VAL A 75 -4.74 -7.67 5.02
C VAL A 75 -5.88 -7.44 4.06
N VAL A 76 -7.04 -7.09 4.60
CA VAL A 76 -8.16 -6.64 3.79
C VAL A 76 -8.18 -5.13 3.86
N MET A 77 -8.08 -4.48 2.71
CA MET A 77 -8.07 -3.04 2.64
C MET A 77 -9.50 -2.51 2.59
N LYS A 78 -9.66 -1.23 2.87
CA LYS A 78 -11.00 -0.63 2.93
C LYS A 78 -11.75 -0.67 1.61
N ASN A 79 -11.05 -0.85 0.50
CA ASN A 79 -11.71 -1.02 -0.79
C ASN A 79 -12.11 -2.47 -1.05
N GLY A 80 -11.95 -3.36 -0.07
CA GLY A 80 -12.38 -4.74 -0.17
C GLY A 80 -11.35 -5.70 -0.73
N VAL A 81 -10.20 -5.20 -1.14
CA VAL A 81 -9.16 -6.05 -1.73
C VAL A 81 -8.34 -6.69 -0.63
N THR A 82 -8.01 -7.98 -0.80
CA THR A 82 -7.18 -8.73 0.14
C THR A 82 -5.78 -8.84 -0.43
N LEU A 83 -4.79 -8.47 0.37
CA LEU A 83 -3.39 -8.48 -0.05
C LEU A 83 -2.57 -9.37 0.87
N ASP A 84 -1.62 -10.10 0.28
CA ASP A 84 -0.73 -10.96 1.05
C ASP A 84 0.35 -10.15 1.74
N VAL A 85 0.68 -10.54 2.97
CA VAL A 85 1.83 -10.00 3.69
C VAL A 85 2.96 -11.03 3.51
N ALA A 86 4.11 -10.59 2.99
CA ALA A 86 5.24 -11.49 2.83
C ALA A 86 5.67 -11.98 4.21
N ARG A 87 6.02 -13.27 4.30
CA ARG A 87 6.37 -13.87 5.60
C ARG A 87 7.48 -13.09 6.28
N ARG A 88 8.49 -12.67 5.53
CA ARG A 88 9.62 -11.94 6.10
C ARG A 88 9.26 -10.53 6.55
N LYS A 89 8.08 -10.02 6.14
CA LYS A 89 7.62 -8.70 6.51
C LYS A 89 6.64 -8.72 7.67
N LYS A 90 6.24 -9.90 8.11
CA LYS A 90 5.17 -10.04 9.10
C LYS A 90 5.49 -9.35 10.40
N GLU A 91 6.69 -9.58 10.93
CA GLU A 91 7.07 -9.02 12.23
C GLU A 91 7.08 -7.49 12.18
N GLU A 92 7.68 -6.95 11.15
CA GLU A 92 7.75 -5.51 10.95
C GLU A 92 6.35 -4.92 10.79
N PHE A 93 5.50 -5.63 10.04
CA PHE A 93 4.12 -5.20 9.83
C PHE A 93 3.34 -5.19 11.14
N MET A 94 3.44 -6.26 11.92
CA MET A 94 2.70 -6.34 13.19
C MET A 94 3.13 -5.24 14.14
N LYS A 95 4.42 -4.92 14.20
CA LYS A 95 4.89 -3.80 15.02
C LYS A 95 4.30 -2.48 14.54
N ALA A 96 4.24 -2.29 13.24
CA ALA A 96 3.78 -1.03 12.66
C ALA A 96 2.31 -0.78 12.96
N ILE A 97 1.51 -1.84 13.07
CA ILE A 97 0.07 -1.69 13.36
C ILE A 97 -0.24 -1.82 14.85
N GLY A 98 0.78 -1.92 15.69
CA GLY A 98 0.57 -1.88 17.14
C GLY A 98 0.40 -3.23 17.79
N HIS A 99 0.92 -4.26 17.20
CA HIS A 99 0.85 -5.60 17.81
C HIS A 99 2.18 -6.06 18.33
#